data_b0f1f37460de85e1836a13c3cad8e40a
#
_entry.id   b0f1f37460de85e1836a13c3cad8e40a
#
_cell.length_a   1.000
_cell.length_b   1.000
_cell.length_c   1.000
_cell.angle_alpha   90.00
_cell.angle_beta   90.00
_cell.angle_gamma   90.00
#
_symmetry.space_group_name_H-M   'P 1'
#
loop_
_entity.id
_entity.type
_entity.pdbx_description
1 polymer ?
#
loop_
_entity_poly.entity_id
_entity_poly.type
_entity_poly.pdbx_seq_one_letter_code
_entity_poly.pdbx_strand_id
1 'polypeptide(L)'
;MDKKIDRADCAWPIVGGKDHTAASVFRPEALLREARRQKQLPSVSVPEICVLDPDGDVVRHIRRTGAGRTHEGWACYHTELLAFDLDGVGEVGIVGCAVGSPFAVLVAEQLFASGCRLIISVTSAGQVTPIGPTPYFVLIDRAVRDEGTSYHYLPPATFAEAPDSVLLSDVEQELHGLTGISVYRGPTWTTDAPYRETEAAIASARDLGALAVEMEAAALYAFASSAHRSVICFAHVTNAMAQAEGDFEKGEADGTTATLVVVAAAIRAWSASGRRADFG
;
A
#
# COMPACT_ATOMS: atom_id res chain seq x y z
N MET A 1 -16.44 4.52 48.19
CA MET A 1 -15.21 5.32 48.00
C MET A 1 -14.81 5.17 46.53
N ASP A 2 -15.49 5.92 45.67
CA ASP A 2 -15.27 5.85 44.21
C ASP A 2 -13.97 6.55 43.87
N LYS A 3 -12.95 5.76 43.46
CA LYS A 3 -11.77 6.34 42.84
C LYS A 3 -12.23 6.99 41.51
N LYS A 4 -12.27 8.32 41.48
CA LYS A 4 -12.29 9.06 40.22
C LYS A 4 -11.08 8.62 39.42
N ILE A 5 -11.31 7.86 38.34
CA ILE A 5 -10.30 7.58 37.33
C ILE A 5 -10.02 8.92 36.66
N ASP A 6 -8.83 9.45 36.91
CA ASP A 6 -8.39 10.68 36.27
C ASP A 6 -8.30 10.43 34.75
N ARG A 7 -9.04 11.20 33.94
CA ARG A 7 -9.10 11.05 32.48
C ARG A 7 -7.72 11.24 31.80
N ALA A 8 -6.74 11.76 32.52
CA ALA A 8 -5.36 11.91 32.04
C ALA A 8 -4.57 10.59 32.00
N ASP A 9 -4.97 9.58 32.81
CA ASP A 9 -4.25 8.29 32.88
C ASP A 9 -4.86 7.17 32.01
N CYS A 10 -5.96 7.42 31.31
CA CYS A 10 -6.53 6.47 30.36
C CYS A 10 -6.00 6.74 28.94
N ALA A 11 -4.69 6.56 28.74
CA ALA A 11 -4.16 6.44 27.39
C ALA A 11 -4.73 5.15 26.77
N TRP A 12 -5.55 5.31 25.71
CA TRP A 12 -6.04 4.17 24.95
C TRP A 12 -4.85 3.32 24.49
N PRO A 13 -4.85 1.97 24.67
CA PRO A 13 -3.70 1.13 24.32
C PRO A 13 -3.19 1.33 22.90
N ILE A 14 -4.08 1.73 21.97
CA ILE A 14 -3.73 1.96 20.56
C ILE A 14 -2.88 3.23 20.37
N VAL A 15 -3.09 4.27 21.17
CA VAL A 15 -2.41 5.57 21.04
C VAL A 15 -1.48 5.91 22.21
N GLY A 16 -1.52 5.16 23.29
CA GLY A 16 -0.77 5.43 24.51
C GLY A 16 0.33 4.42 24.81
N GLY A 17 1.35 4.84 25.54
CA GLY A 17 2.41 3.97 26.06
C GLY A 17 3.30 3.32 25.00
N LYS A 18 3.41 3.92 23.80
CA LYS A 18 4.24 3.41 22.70
C LYS A 18 5.55 4.19 22.61
N ASP A 19 6.66 3.47 22.53
CA ASP A 19 7.95 4.01 22.12
C ASP A 19 8.18 3.63 20.65
N HIS A 20 7.87 4.57 19.75
CA HIS A 20 7.99 4.38 18.31
C HIS A 20 9.43 4.28 17.81
N THR A 21 10.42 4.58 18.66
CA THR A 21 11.85 4.49 18.34
C THR A 21 12.50 3.20 18.82
N ALA A 22 11.82 2.47 19.70
CA ALA A 22 12.33 1.22 20.25
C ALA A 22 12.34 0.09 19.21
N ALA A 23 13.40 -0.68 19.20
CA ALA A 23 13.49 -1.85 18.33
C ALA A 23 12.48 -2.94 18.76
N SER A 24 11.79 -3.53 17.77
CA SER A 24 10.90 -4.65 18.01
C SER A 24 11.69 -5.90 18.49
N VAL A 25 11.14 -6.62 19.46
CA VAL A 25 11.66 -7.91 19.90
C VAL A 25 11.39 -9.01 18.86
N PHE A 26 10.21 -8.99 18.24
CA PHE A 26 9.84 -9.91 17.16
C PHE A 26 10.10 -9.25 15.82
N ARG A 27 11.03 -9.83 15.05
CA ARG A 27 11.53 -9.23 13.81
C ARG A 27 11.18 -10.10 12.60
N PRO A 28 10.86 -9.49 11.44
CA PRO A 28 10.54 -10.23 10.23
C PRO A 28 11.68 -11.15 9.76
N GLU A 29 12.96 -10.75 9.92
CA GLU A 29 14.10 -11.58 9.55
C GLU A 29 14.16 -12.88 10.37
N ALA A 30 13.83 -12.82 11.66
CA ALA A 30 13.82 -14.00 12.53
C ALA A 30 12.67 -14.96 12.14
N LEU A 31 11.48 -14.42 11.86
CA LEU A 31 10.35 -15.21 11.38
C LEU A 31 10.66 -15.89 10.04
N LEU A 32 11.17 -15.12 9.07
CA LEU A 32 11.50 -15.62 7.73
C LEU A 32 12.60 -16.67 7.75
N ARG A 33 13.60 -16.54 8.62
CA ARG A 33 14.64 -17.56 8.82
C ARG A 33 14.01 -18.89 9.24
N GLU A 34 13.12 -18.89 10.25
CA GLU A 34 12.45 -20.08 10.71
C GLU A 34 11.48 -20.65 9.67
N ALA A 35 10.76 -19.79 8.96
CA ALA A 35 9.88 -20.21 7.88
C ALA A 35 10.65 -20.90 6.74
N ARG A 36 11.81 -20.35 6.32
CA ARG A 36 12.69 -21.00 5.32
C ARG A 36 13.15 -22.37 5.79
N ARG A 37 13.61 -22.47 7.06
CA ARG A 37 14.04 -23.74 7.65
C ARG A 37 12.92 -24.78 7.64
N GLN A 38 11.70 -24.39 8.06
CA GLN A 38 10.55 -25.31 8.13
C GLN A 38 10.05 -25.74 6.75
N LYS A 39 10.03 -24.83 5.79
CA LYS A 39 9.56 -25.09 4.43
C LYS A 39 10.67 -25.61 3.50
N GLN A 40 11.91 -25.71 3.97
CA GLN A 40 13.09 -26.10 3.20
C GLN A 40 13.31 -25.22 1.94
N LEU A 41 13.06 -23.92 2.07
CA LEU A 41 13.21 -22.97 0.97
C LEU A 41 14.63 -22.43 0.89
N PRO A 42 15.12 -22.11 -0.34
CA PRO A 42 16.40 -21.48 -0.54
C PRO A 42 16.45 -20.06 0.02
N SER A 43 17.67 -19.60 0.34
CA SER A 43 17.91 -18.21 0.73
C SER A 43 18.17 -17.36 -0.50
N VAL A 44 17.12 -17.02 -1.22
CA VAL A 44 17.15 -16.17 -2.42
C VAL A 44 16.38 -14.90 -2.11
N SER A 45 16.96 -13.74 -2.48
CA SER A 45 16.29 -12.45 -2.33
C SER A 45 15.10 -12.36 -3.26
N VAL A 46 14.05 -11.68 -2.81
CA VAL A 46 12.91 -11.32 -3.68
C VAL A 46 13.34 -10.25 -4.69
N PRO A 47 12.57 -10.00 -5.75
CA PRO A 47 12.83 -8.89 -6.65
C PRO A 47 12.97 -7.56 -5.89
N GLU A 48 13.85 -6.70 -6.37
CA GLU A 48 14.15 -5.39 -5.76
C GLU A 48 12.92 -4.49 -5.67
N ILE A 49 12.00 -4.68 -6.60
CA ILE A 49 10.74 -3.94 -6.70
C ILE A 49 9.59 -4.92 -6.54
N CYS A 50 8.69 -4.62 -5.62
CA CYS A 50 7.52 -5.45 -5.38
C CYS A 50 6.23 -4.62 -5.41
N VAL A 51 5.18 -5.23 -5.94
CA VAL A 51 3.82 -4.67 -5.97
C VAL A 51 2.97 -5.37 -4.92
N LEU A 52 2.21 -4.60 -4.15
CA LEU A 52 1.07 -5.09 -3.39
C LEU A 52 -0.19 -4.85 -4.21
N ASP A 53 -0.92 -5.92 -4.45
CA ASP A 53 -2.19 -5.96 -5.18
C ASP A 53 -3.28 -6.48 -4.24
N PRO A 54 -3.80 -5.63 -3.31
CA PRO A 54 -4.74 -6.06 -2.28
C PRO A 54 -5.95 -6.79 -2.86
N ASP A 55 -6.48 -6.35 -3.98
CA ASP A 55 -7.63 -7.02 -4.64
C ASP A 55 -7.26 -8.35 -5.31
N GLY A 56 -6.00 -8.54 -5.68
CA GLY A 56 -5.51 -9.72 -6.37
C GLY A 56 -5.85 -9.80 -7.86
N ASP A 57 -6.36 -8.73 -8.47
CA ASP A 57 -6.76 -8.71 -9.89
C ASP A 57 -5.56 -8.87 -10.81
N VAL A 58 -4.48 -8.15 -10.53
CA VAL A 58 -3.23 -8.24 -11.29
C VAL A 58 -2.59 -9.62 -11.14
N VAL A 59 -2.54 -10.15 -9.91
CA VAL A 59 -2.01 -11.50 -9.64
C VAL A 59 -2.82 -12.57 -10.39
N ARG A 60 -4.16 -12.47 -10.39
CA ARG A 60 -5.03 -13.40 -11.13
C ARG A 60 -4.78 -13.31 -12.64
N HIS A 61 -4.60 -12.10 -13.16
CA HIS A 61 -4.29 -11.89 -14.57
C HIS A 61 -2.94 -12.51 -14.95
N ILE A 62 -1.87 -12.23 -14.19
CA ILE A 62 -0.53 -12.77 -14.42
C ILE A 62 -0.53 -14.30 -14.40
N ARG A 63 -1.26 -14.91 -13.46
CA ARG A 63 -1.43 -16.37 -13.41
C ARG A 63 -2.17 -16.92 -14.64
N ARG A 64 -3.27 -16.29 -15.00
CA ARG A 64 -4.10 -16.73 -16.15
C ARG A 64 -3.34 -16.66 -17.47
N THR A 65 -2.50 -15.66 -17.64
CA THR A 65 -1.68 -15.48 -18.87
C THR A 65 -0.39 -16.28 -18.86
N GLY A 66 -0.01 -16.87 -17.71
CA GLY A 66 1.27 -17.58 -17.59
C GLY A 66 2.49 -16.64 -17.61
N ALA A 67 2.30 -15.34 -17.43
CA ALA A 67 3.37 -14.34 -17.49
C ALA A 67 4.29 -14.34 -16.26
N GLY A 68 3.88 -14.97 -15.15
CA GLY A 68 4.66 -14.99 -13.92
C GLY A 68 4.97 -16.38 -13.42
N ARG A 69 5.99 -16.46 -12.57
CA ARG A 69 6.40 -17.67 -11.85
C ARG A 69 6.36 -17.44 -10.35
N THR A 70 6.04 -18.48 -9.57
CA THR A 70 6.16 -18.42 -8.12
C THR A 70 7.62 -18.25 -7.72
N HIS A 71 7.89 -17.30 -6.82
CA HIS A 71 9.23 -17.02 -6.33
C HIS A 71 9.62 -18.02 -5.23
N GLU A 72 10.64 -18.81 -5.47
CA GLU A 72 11.05 -19.94 -4.60
C GLU A 72 11.58 -19.52 -3.22
N GLY A 73 12.17 -18.32 -3.11
CA GLY A 73 12.74 -17.81 -1.84
C GLY A 73 11.74 -17.10 -0.94
N TRP A 74 10.48 -16.92 -1.35
CA TRP A 74 9.47 -16.25 -0.54
C TRP A 74 8.96 -17.14 0.58
N ALA A 75 9.31 -16.79 1.82
CA ALA A 75 9.06 -17.65 2.98
C ALA A 75 7.82 -17.27 3.80
N CYS A 76 7.09 -16.21 3.44
CA CYS A 76 5.87 -15.81 4.14
C CYS A 76 4.91 -16.99 4.30
N TYR A 77 4.28 -17.11 5.48
CA TYR A 77 3.32 -18.19 5.74
C TYR A 77 1.96 -17.98 5.08
N HIS A 78 1.63 -16.74 4.75
CA HIS A 78 0.26 -16.34 4.43
C HIS A 78 0.05 -16.00 2.96
N THR A 79 1.15 -15.74 2.22
CA THR A 79 1.06 -15.30 0.82
C THR A 79 2.05 -16.04 -0.06
N GLU A 80 1.75 -16.02 -1.36
CA GLU A 80 2.72 -16.34 -2.42
C GLU A 80 3.21 -15.04 -3.05
N LEU A 81 4.42 -15.06 -3.57
CA LEU A 81 4.97 -13.99 -4.39
C LEU A 81 5.19 -14.54 -5.79
N LEU A 82 4.65 -13.86 -6.79
CA LEU A 82 4.96 -14.11 -8.19
C LEU A 82 6.06 -13.14 -8.63
N ALA A 83 6.99 -13.63 -9.43
CA ALA A 83 7.93 -12.80 -10.18
C ALA A 83 7.54 -12.81 -11.65
N PHE A 84 7.55 -11.65 -12.30
CA PHE A 84 7.21 -11.48 -13.72
C PHE A 84 8.02 -10.36 -14.33
N ASP A 85 8.19 -10.38 -15.64
CA ASP A 85 8.85 -9.30 -16.37
C ASP A 85 7.81 -8.24 -16.77
N LEU A 86 8.05 -6.99 -16.37
CA LEU A 86 7.24 -5.84 -16.74
C LEU A 86 7.97 -5.05 -17.84
N ASP A 87 7.29 -4.85 -18.97
CA ASP A 87 7.86 -4.20 -20.14
C ASP A 87 8.51 -2.85 -19.82
N GLY A 88 9.76 -2.68 -20.28
CA GLY A 88 10.55 -1.47 -20.09
C GLY A 88 11.07 -1.26 -18.66
N VAL A 89 10.88 -2.22 -17.76
CA VAL A 89 11.27 -2.15 -16.33
C VAL A 89 12.16 -3.32 -15.93
N GLY A 90 11.80 -4.55 -16.32
CA GLY A 90 12.45 -5.80 -15.92
C GLY A 90 11.65 -6.57 -14.88
N GLU A 91 12.33 -7.41 -14.09
CA GLU A 91 11.68 -8.30 -13.13
C GLU A 91 11.07 -7.53 -11.93
N VAL A 92 9.81 -7.82 -11.65
CA VAL A 92 9.01 -7.28 -10.56
C VAL A 92 8.37 -8.42 -9.76
N GLY A 93 8.38 -8.31 -8.44
CA GLY A 93 7.60 -9.18 -7.56
C GLY A 93 6.19 -8.66 -7.38
N ILE A 94 5.22 -9.55 -7.16
CA ILE A 94 3.86 -9.15 -6.83
C ILE A 94 3.24 -10.09 -5.80
N VAL A 95 2.58 -9.52 -4.78
CA VAL A 95 1.81 -10.23 -3.78
C VAL A 95 0.37 -9.75 -3.84
N GLY A 96 -0.56 -10.69 -4.05
CA GLY A 96 -1.99 -10.41 -4.08
C GLY A 96 -2.70 -10.68 -2.76
N CYS A 97 -3.91 -10.13 -2.64
CA CYS A 97 -4.87 -10.41 -1.57
C CYS A 97 -4.41 -10.03 -0.16
N ALA A 98 -3.48 -9.09 -0.02
CA ALA A 98 -3.05 -8.55 1.28
C ALA A 98 -3.91 -7.33 1.66
N VAL A 99 -5.21 -7.56 1.84
CA VAL A 99 -6.20 -6.53 2.15
C VAL A 99 -6.09 -6.06 3.59
N GLY A 100 -6.16 -4.75 3.77
CA GLY A 100 -6.22 -4.07 5.06
C GLY A 100 -4.85 -3.77 5.66
N SER A 101 -4.82 -2.69 6.40
CA SER A 101 -3.62 -2.10 7.00
C SER A 101 -2.71 -3.09 7.72
N PRO A 102 -3.19 -3.96 8.64
CA PRO A 102 -2.32 -4.88 9.36
C PRO A 102 -1.65 -5.90 8.45
N PHE A 103 -2.38 -6.40 7.44
CA PHE A 103 -1.85 -7.46 6.58
C PHE A 103 -0.91 -6.88 5.52
N ALA A 104 -1.26 -5.74 4.94
CA ALA A 104 -0.38 -5.06 3.99
C ALA A 104 0.98 -4.72 4.62
N VAL A 105 1.01 -4.19 5.85
CA VAL A 105 2.25 -3.86 6.55
C VAL A 105 3.02 -5.12 6.94
N LEU A 106 2.36 -6.18 7.42
CA LEU A 106 3.01 -7.46 7.72
C LEU A 106 3.75 -8.02 6.49
N VAL A 107 3.14 -7.95 5.31
CA VAL A 107 3.75 -8.38 4.05
C VAL A 107 4.87 -7.44 3.63
N ALA A 108 4.67 -6.13 3.74
CA ALA A 108 5.67 -5.12 3.40
C ALA A 108 6.96 -5.27 4.22
N GLU A 109 6.86 -5.45 5.55
CA GLU A 109 8.02 -5.70 6.41
C GLU A 109 8.80 -6.95 5.97
N GLN A 110 8.10 -8.02 5.62
CA GLN A 110 8.72 -9.26 5.17
C GLN A 110 9.36 -9.12 3.77
N LEU A 111 8.76 -8.34 2.86
CA LEU A 111 9.36 -8.04 1.56
C LEU A 111 10.68 -7.27 1.73
N PHE A 112 10.70 -6.20 2.53
CA PHE A 112 11.93 -5.46 2.80
C PHE A 112 12.99 -6.32 3.49
N ALA A 113 12.61 -7.16 4.44
CA ALA A 113 13.52 -8.11 5.09
C ALA A 113 14.03 -9.22 4.14
N SER A 114 13.39 -9.40 2.98
CA SER A 114 13.79 -10.37 1.94
C SER A 114 14.53 -9.74 0.77
N GLY A 115 14.87 -8.44 0.81
CA GLY A 115 15.67 -7.76 -0.20
C GLY A 115 14.92 -6.79 -1.12
N CYS A 116 13.60 -6.61 -0.93
CA CYS A 116 12.85 -5.57 -1.63
C CYS A 116 13.35 -4.17 -1.23
N ARG A 117 13.34 -3.22 -2.17
CA ARG A 117 13.79 -1.83 -1.97
C ARG A 117 12.72 -0.81 -2.27
N LEU A 118 11.78 -1.14 -3.13
CA LEU A 118 10.60 -0.34 -3.44
C LEU A 118 9.35 -1.20 -3.38
N ILE A 119 8.35 -0.73 -2.63
CA ILE A 119 7.00 -1.28 -2.70
C ILE A 119 6.07 -0.26 -3.37
N ILE A 120 5.28 -0.74 -4.33
CA ILE A 120 4.17 0.00 -4.92
C ILE A 120 2.89 -0.72 -4.56
N SER A 121 2.01 -0.07 -3.82
CA SER A 121 0.67 -0.60 -3.51
C SER A 121 -0.35 0.01 -4.46
N VAL A 122 -1.17 -0.82 -5.09
CA VAL A 122 -2.29 -0.37 -5.92
C VAL A 122 -3.54 -1.11 -5.46
N THR A 123 -4.45 -0.40 -4.82
CA THR A 123 -5.69 -0.94 -4.25
C THR A 123 -6.90 -0.34 -4.93
N SER A 124 -7.99 -1.10 -5.10
CA SER A 124 -9.24 -0.49 -5.52
C SER A 124 -9.82 0.39 -4.42
N ALA A 125 -10.55 1.41 -4.80
CA ALA A 125 -11.03 2.44 -3.90
C ALA A 125 -12.41 2.95 -4.30
N GLY A 126 -13.18 3.39 -3.29
CA GLY A 126 -14.41 4.12 -3.48
C GLY A 126 -14.17 5.63 -3.62
N GLN A 127 -14.94 6.29 -4.49
CA GLN A 127 -14.88 7.73 -4.69
C GLN A 127 -15.50 8.47 -3.50
N VAL A 128 -14.71 9.23 -2.75
CA VAL A 128 -15.20 10.11 -1.67
C VAL A 128 -15.56 11.48 -2.22
N THR A 129 -14.67 12.10 -2.97
CA THR A 129 -14.89 13.40 -3.63
C THR A 129 -14.94 13.19 -5.14
N PRO A 130 -16.07 13.51 -5.81
CA PRO A 130 -16.18 13.41 -7.25
C PRO A 130 -15.25 14.42 -7.95
N ILE A 131 -14.20 13.92 -8.60
CA ILE A 131 -13.23 14.73 -9.37
C ILE A 131 -13.20 14.36 -10.86
N GLY A 132 -13.84 13.26 -11.22
CA GLY A 132 -13.93 12.78 -12.60
C GLY A 132 -14.75 11.48 -12.68
N PRO A 133 -15.02 11.00 -13.91
CA PRO A 133 -15.66 9.71 -14.10
C PRO A 133 -14.69 8.57 -13.73
N THR A 134 -15.22 7.52 -13.11
CA THR A 134 -14.49 6.27 -12.84
C THR A 134 -14.36 5.42 -14.11
N PRO A 135 -13.30 4.60 -14.28
CA PRO A 135 -12.17 4.47 -13.34
C PRO A 135 -11.07 5.54 -13.56
N TYR A 136 -10.37 5.87 -12.48
CA TYR A 136 -9.17 6.70 -12.49
C TYR A 136 -8.24 6.33 -11.32
N PHE A 137 -6.99 6.84 -11.32
CA PHE A 137 -6.07 6.61 -10.23
C PHE A 137 -5.86 7.87 -9.38
N VAL A 138 -5.59 7.66 -8.10
CA VAL A 138 -5.06 8.69 -7.20
C VAL A 138 -3.64 8.27 -6.79
N LEU A 139 -2.64 9.07 -7.13
CA LEU A 139 -1.32 9.01 -6.50
C LEU A 139 -1.46 9.60 -5.10
N ILE A 140 -1.39 8.77 -4.10
CA ILE A 140 -1.67 9.16 -2.72
C ILE A 140 -0.47 9.92 -2.16
N ASP A 141 -0.66 11.19 -1.77
CA ASP A 141 0.40 11.98 -1.14
C ASP A 141 0.33 11.93 0.40
N ARG A 142 -0.85 11.66 0.95
CA ARG A 142 -1.10 11.42 2.37
C ARG A 142 -2.42 10.68 2.54
N ALA A 143 -2.59 10.03 3.68
CA ALA A 143 -3.80 9.28 3.97
C ALA A 143 -4.32 9.58 5.38
N VAL A 144 -5.64 9.77 5.52
CA VAL A 144 -6.30 9.93 6.81
C VAL A 144 -6.18 8.61 7.59
N ARG A 145 -5.73 8.70 8.83
CA ARG A 145 -5.45 7.55 9.71
C ARG A 145 -6.71 7.14 10.49
N ASP A 146 -7.63 6.45 9.83
CA ASP A 146 -8.83 5.88 10.47
C ASP A 146 -8.73 4.35 10.53
N GLU A 147 -7.55 3.87 10.97
CA GLU A 147 -7.17 2.48 11.11
C GLU A 147 -6.25 2.30 12.32
N GLY A 148 -6.00 1.05 12.74
CA GLY A 148 -5.26 0.78 13.97
C GLY A 148 -3.75 0.66 13.81
N THR A 149 -3.25 0.29 12.64
CA THR A 149 -1.86 -0.15 12.42
C THR A 149 -0.86 0.99 12.46
N SER A 150 -1.17 2.13 11.84
CA SER A 150 -0.26 3.27 11.74
C SER A 150 0.16 3.83 13.09
N TYR A 151 -0.68 3.71 14.13
CA TYR A 151 -0.39 4.14 15.49
C TYR A 151 0.69 3.30 16.19
N HIS A 152 1.10 2.15 15.63
CA HIS A 152 2.23 1.38 16.11
C HIS A 152 3.57 1.89 15.56
N TYR A 153 3.55 2.66 14.49
CA TYR A 153 4.74 3.17 13.80
C TYR A 153 5.00 4.65 14.03
N LEU A 154 3.95 5.47 14.12
CA LEU A 154 4.06 6.91 14.30
C LEU A 154 3.12 7.43 15.42
N PRO A 155 3.50 8.51 16.11
CA PRO A 155 2.61 9.19 17.05
C PRO A 155 1.26 9.55 16.42
N PRO A 156 0.20 9.77 17.24
CA PRO A 156 -1.10 10.19 16.75
C PRO A 156 -1.03 11.47 15.92
N ALA A 157 -1.63 11.42 14.74
CA ALA A 157 -1.81 12.54 13.82
C ALA A 157 -3.02 12.24 12.92
N THR A 158 -3.56 13.24 12.25
CA THR A 158 -4.67 13.08 11.32
C THR A 158 -4.25 12.33 10.06
N PHE A 159 -3.04 12.58 9.57
CA PHE A 159 -2.53 12.01 8.33
C PHE A 159 -1.25 11.19 8.58
N ALA A 160 -1.04 10.20 7.73
CA ALA A 160 0.26 9.66 7.41
C ALA A 160 0.68 10.22 6.04
N GLU A 161 1.79 10.94 6.01
CA GLU A 161 2.34 11.52 4.78
C GLU A 161 3.15 10.47 4.01
N ALA A 162 3.18 10.57 2.70
CA ALA A 162 4.10 9.78 1.89
C ALA A 162 5.55 10.06 2.31
N PRO A 163 6.40 9.03 2.45
CA PRO A 163 7.73 9.17 3.06
C PRO A 163 8.70 10.02 2.21
N ASP A 164 8.45 10.17 0.92
CA ASP A 164 9.32 10.87 -0.02
C ASP A 164 8.51 11.72 -1.01
N SER A 165 8.36 13.00 -0.68
CA SER A 165 7.61 13.95 -1.51
C SER A 165 8.32 14.29 -2.84
N VAL A 166 9.65 14.17 -2.90
CA VAL A 166 10.42 14.40 -4.13
C VAL A 166 10.16 13.26 -5.11
N LEU A 167 10.23 12.01 -4.62
CA LEU A 167 9.89 10.84 -5.43
C LEU A 167 8.46 10.93 -5.96
N LEU A 168 7.49 11.34 -5.13
CA LEU A 168 6.11 11.51 -5.60
C LEU A 168 5.99 12.54 -6.72
N SER A 169 6.75 13.63 -6.66
CA SER A 169 6.75 14.64 -7.73
C SER A 169 7.39 14.11 -9.02
N ASP A 170 8.44 13.30 -8.91
CA ASP A 170 9.05 12.62 -10.06
C ASP A 170 8.06 11.62 -10.69
N VAL A 171 7.34 10.86 -9.84
CA VAL A 171 6.29 9.93 -10.29
C VAL A 171 5.14 10.67 -10.97
N GLU A 172 4.65 11.76 -10.39
CA GLU A 172 3.60 12.60 -10.99
C GLU A 172 3.98 13.11 -12.37
N GLN A 173 5.25 13.52 -12.54
CA GLN A 173 5.76 13.97 -13.84
C GLN A 173 5.76 12.84 -14.87
N GLU A 174 6.18 11.62 -14.53
CA GLU A 174 6.09 10.45 -15.42
C GLU A 174 4.64 10.13 -15.79
N LEU A 175 3.71 10.23 -14.83
CA LEU A 175 2.31 9.94 -15.04
C LEU A 175 1.61 10.94 -15.98
N HIS A 176 2.05 12.22 -16.01
CA HIS A 176 1.51 13.21 -16.94
C HIS A 176 1.74 12.86 -18.41
N GLY A 177 2.70 11.99 -18.71
CA GLY A 177 2.96 11.49 -20.07
C GLY A 177 2.02 10.38 -20.53
N LEU A 178 1.18 9.82 -19.64
CA LEU A 178 0.28 8.73 -19.97
C LEU A 178 -0.95 9.21 -20.75
N THR A 179 -1.31 8.49 -21.79
CA THR A 179 -2.54 8.75 -22.57
C THR A 179 -3.62 7.74 -22.22
N GLY A 180 -4.84 8.22 -22.06
CA GLY A 180 -6.00 7.36 -21.79
C GLY A 180 -6.13 6.87 -20.35
N ILE A 181 -5.24 7.27 -19.43
CA ILE A 181 -5.30 6.96 -18.01
C ILE A 181 -5.32 8.28 -17.24
N SER A 182 -6.38 8.52 -16.48
CA SER A 182 -6.48 9.69 -15.62
C SER A 182 -5.83 9.39 -14.28
N VAL A 183 -4.87 10.22 -13.87
CA VAL A 183 -4.23 10.13 -12.56
C VAL A 183 -4.30 11.50 -11.89
N TYR A 184 -4.76 11.54 -10.65
CA TYR A 184 -4.79 12.71 -9.80
C TYR A 184 -3.85 12.51 -8.62
N ARG A 185 -3.31 13.58 -8.05
CA ARG A 185 -2.56 13.51 -6.79
C ARG A 185 -3.40 14.09 -5.67
N GLY A 186 -3.42 13.42 -4.53
CA GLY A 186 -4.13 13.94 -3.37
C GLY A 186 -4.29 12.92 -2.24
N PRO A 187 -4.99 13.35 -1.16
CA PRO A 187 -5.19 12.51 0.00
C PRO A 187 -6.26 11.43 -0.21
N THR A 188 -6.10 10.33 0.54
CA THR A 188 -7.15 9.30 0.71
C THR A 188 -7.58 9.20 2.15
N TRP A 189 -8.63 8.43 2.39
CA TRP A 189 -9.07 7.99 3.69
C TRP A 189 -8.80 6.48 3.81
N THR A 190 -7.93 6.09 4.75
CA THR A 190 -7.67 4.68 5.05
C THR A 190 -8.54 4.24 6.21
N THR A 191 -9.38 3.22 5.99
CA THR A 191 -10.25 2.64 7.03
C THR A 191 -10.01 1.14 7.20
N ASP A 192 -10.11 0.63 8.45
CA ASP A 192 -10.13 -0.82 8.74
C ASP A 192 -11.53 -1.44 8.58
N ALA A 193 -12.57 -0.62 8.36
CA ALA A 193 -13.96 -1.06 8.46
C ALA A 193 -14.85 -0.53 7.32
N PRO A 194 -14.70 -1.04 6.07
CA PRO A 194 -15.39 -0.51 4.90
C PRO A 194 -16.92 -0.54 5.04
N TYR A 195 -17.48 -1.51 5.74
CA TYR A 195 -18.93 -1.58 5.98
C TYR A 195 -19.41 -0.65 7.11
N ARG A 196 -18.55 0.25 7.60
CA ARG A 196 -18.85 1.31 8.57
C ARG A 196 -18.64 2.71 8.00
N GLU A 197 -18.49 2.85 6.70
CA GLU A 197 -18.41 4.10 5.96
C GLU A 197 -19.80 4.77 5.93
N THR A 198 -20.13 5.44 7.02
CA THR A 198 -21.40 6.16 7.17
C THR A 198 -21.37 7.50 6.42
N GLU A 199 -22.54 8.08 6.11
CA GLU A 199 -22.61 9.40 5.47
C GLU A 199 -21.83 10.47 6.26
N ALA A 200 -21.87 10.42 7.59
CA ALA A 200 -21.13 11.34 8.45
C ALA A 200 -19.60 11.12 8.36
N ALA A 201 -19.14 9.86 8.28
CA ALA A 201 -17.74 9.54 8.10
C ALA A 201 -17.23 9.99 6.73
N ILE A 202 -18.00 9.74 5.67
CA ILE A 202 -17.70 10.20 4.30
C ILE A 202 -17.63 11.74 4.25
N ALA A 203 -18.58 12.44 4.88
CA ALA A 203 -18.57 13.90 4.94
C ALA A 203 -17.31 14.42 5.68
N SER A 204 -16.96 13.82 6.81
CA SER A 204 -15.74 14.16 7.55
C SER A 204 -14.45 13.91 6.75
N ALA A 205 -14.37 12.80 6.03
CA ALA A 205 -13.24 12.50 5.14
C ALA A 205 -13.14 13.51 3.99
N ARG A 206 -14.28 13.90 3.42
CA ARG A 206 -14.36 14.94 2.37
C ARG A 206 -13.91 16.30 2.89
N ASP A 207 -14.30 16.69 4.11
CA ASP A 207 -13.85 17.94 4.74
C ASP A 207 -12.33 17.95 4.99
N LEU A 208 -11.70 16.78 5.17
CA LEU A 208 -10.26 16.61 5.21
C LEU A 208 -9.61 16.58 3.82
N GLY A 209 -10.39 16.67 2.76
CA GLY A 209 -9.93 16.70 1.37
C GLY A 209 -9.71 15.33 0.74
N ALA A 210 -10.14 14.23 1.38
CA ALA A 210 -9.97 12.89 0.83
C ALA A 210 -10.68 12.74 -0.53
N LEU A 211 -9.97 12.22 -1.52
CA LEU A 211 -10.47 11.97 -2.86
C LEU A 211 -11.14 10.59 -2.95
N ALA A 212 -10.57 9.62 -2.24
CA ALA A 212 -11.01 8.23 -2.25
C ALA A 212 -10.86 7.58 -0.87
N VAL A 213 -11.51 6.43 -0.67
CA VAL A 213 -11.37 5.58 0.52
C VAL A 213 -10.76 4.24 0.12
N GLU A 214 -9.80 3.78 0.91
CA GLU A 214 -9.07 2.52 0.75
C GLU A 214 -8.68 1.96 2.13
N MET A 215 -7.90 0.89 2.22
CA MET A 215 -7.68 0.18 3.47
C MET A 215 -6.21 0.02 3.88
N GLU A 216 -5.20 0.59 3.19
CA GLU A 216 -3.78 0.28 3.37
C GLU A 216 -2.85 1.48 3.51
N ALA A 217 -3.09 2.57 2.79
CA ALA A 217 -2.09 3.62 2.53
C ALA A 217 -1.57 4.30 3.80
N ALA A 218 -2.43 4.63 4.76
CA ALA A 218 -1.98 5.29 6.00
C ALA A 218 -0.99 4.44 6.79
N ALA A 219 -1.26 3.14 6.90
CA ALA A 219 -0.39 2.23 7.62
C ALA A 219 0.93 1.96 6.88
N LEU A 220 0.87 1.78 5.55
CA LEU A 220 2.06 1.60 4.71
C LEU A 220 2.97 2.84 4.78
N TYR A 221 2.43 4.05 4.73
CA TYR A 221 3.20 5.28 4.84
C TYR A 221 3.75 5.50 6.25
N ALA A 222 2.98 5.19 7.29
CA ALA A 222 3.48 5.27 8.66
C ALA A 222 4.65 4.30 8.91
N PHE A 223 4.52 3.06 8.46
CA PHE A 223 5.61 2.09 8.48
C PHE A 223 6.82 2.58 7.67
N ALA A 224 6.62 3.00 6.44
CA ALA A 224 7.67 3.43 5.53
C ALA A 224 8.47 4.62 6.11
N SER A 225 7.77 5.59 6.70
CA SER A 225 8.40 6.74 7.37
C SER A 225 9.23 6.31 8.57
N SER A 226 8.69 5.43 9.43
CA SER A 226 9.41 4.98 10.64
C SER A 226 10.62 4.09 10.34
N ALA A 227 10.56 3.31 9.25
CA ALA A 227 11.59 2.37 8.85
C ALA A 227 12.51 2.88 7.73
N HIS A 228 12.33 4.13 7.28
CA HIS A 228 13.06 4.76 6.16
C HIS A 228 13.03 3.88 4.89
N ARG A 229 11.82 3.49 4.45
CA ARG A 229 11.61 2.64 3.29
C ARG A 229 10.89 3.41 2.17
N SER A 230 11.16 3.00 0.92
CA SER A 230 10.47 3.55 -0.25
C SER A 230 9.15 2.82 -0.47
N VAL A 231 8.04 3.54 -0.30
CA VAL A 231 6.69 3.05 -0.57
C VAL A 231 5.92 4.11 -1.35
N ILE A 232 5.24 3.70 -2.40
CA ILE A 232 4.32 4.52 -3.20
C ILE A 232 2.96 3.83 -3.18
N CYS A 233 1.90 4.58 -2.87
CA CYS A 233 0.54 4.06 -2.87
C CYS A 233 -0.31 4.74 -3.93
N PHE A 234 -1.09 3.92 -4.64
CA PHE A 234 -2.13 4.36 -5.57
C PHE A 234 -3.48 3.81 -5.14
N ALA A 235 -4.50 4.63 -5.24
CA ALA A 235 -5.88 4.19 -5.21
C ALA A 235 -6.43 4.13 -6.65
N HIS A 236 -6.88 2.96 -7.09
CA HIS A 236 -7.63 2.78 -8.32
C HIS A 236 -9.11 2.97 -7.99
N VAL A 237 -9.63 4.16 -8.27
CA VAL A 237 -11.01 4.52 -7.96
C VAL A 237 -11.93 3.91 -9.00
N THR A 238 -12.70 2.92 -8.60
CA THR A 238 -13.48 2.04 -9.48
C THR A 238 -14.99 2.21 -9.33
N ASN A 239 -15.44 2.89 -8.27
CA ASN A 239 -16.86 3.02 -7.97
C ASN A 239 -17.16 4.31 -7.18
N ALA A 240 -18.41 4.75 -7.23
CA ALA A 240 -18.94 5.85 -6.42
C ALA A 240 -19.63 5.28 -5.17
N MET A 241 -18.93 4.48 -4.36
CA MET A 241 -19.43 3.83 -3.13
C MET A 241 -20.49 2.74 -3.38
N ALA A 242 -20.52 2.15 -4.56
CA ALA A 242 -21.43 1.07 -4.95
C ALA A 242 -22.93 1.38 -4.69
N GLN A 243 -23.33 2.66 -4.89
CA GLN A 243 -24.70 3.14 -4.60
C GLN A 243 -25.73 2.76 -5.66
N ALA A 244 -25.31 2.35 -6.85
CA ALA A 244 -26.17 1.94 -7.95
C ALA A 244 -25.68 0.64 -8.58
N GLU A 245 -26.60 -0.10 -9.22
CA GLU A 245 -26.25 -1.26 -10.02
C GLU A 245 -25.37 -0.83 -11.21
N GLY A 246 -24.24 -1.52 -11.42
CA GLY A 246 -23.26 -1.19 -12.46
C GLY A 246 -22.26 -0.09 -12.09
N ASP A 247 -22.26 0.38 -10.85
CA ASP A 247 -21.34 1.42 -10.37
C ASP A 247 -19.89 0.90 -10.14
N PHE A 248 -19.62 -0.38 -10.34
CA PHE A 248 -18.32 -0.97 -10.05
C PHE A 248 -17.57 -1.31 -11.35
N GLU A 249 -16.80 -0.33 -11.88
CA GLU A 249 -16.08 -0.45 -13.15
C GLU A 249 -14.57 -0.32 -12.94
N LYS A 250 -13.85 -1.43 -13.18
CA LYS A 250 -12.38 -1.48 -13.06
C LYS A 250 -11.64 -1.18 -14.36
N GLY A 251 -12.31 -1.28 -15.51
CA GLY A 251 -11.70 -1.12 -16.82
C GLY A 251 -11.20 -2.44 -17.41
N GLU A 252 -10.35 -2.35 -18.44
CA GLU A 252 -9.86 -3.50 -19.21
C GLU A 252 -9.07 -4.50 -18.32
N ALA A 253 -9.38 -5.78 -18.47
CA ALA A 253 -8.77 -6.88 -17.69
C ALA A 253 -8.85 -6.64 -16.18
N ASP A 254 -10.03 -6.22 -15.68
CA ASP A 254 -10.26 -5.87 -14.28
C ASP A 254 -9.30 -4.76 -13.78
N GLY A 255 -8.99 -3.79 -14.64
CA GLY A 255 -8.08 -2.68 -14.36
C GLY A 255 -6.59 -3.01 -14.44
N THR A 256 -6.24 -4.26 -14.72
CA THR A 256 -4.83 -4.72 -14.73
C THR A 256 -3.98 -3.99 -15.75
N THR A 257 -4.48 -3.77 -16.96
CA THR A 257 -3.74 -3.09 -18.03
C THR A 257 -3.30 -1.69 -17.59
N ALA A 258 -4.24 -0.90 -17.08
CA ALA A 258 -3.94 0.45 -16.60
C ALA A 258 -3.05 0.45 -15.35
N THR A 259 -3.27 -0.48 -14.42
CA THR A 259 -2.45 -0.64 -13.21
C THR A 259 -0.99 -0.91 -13.56
N LEU A 260 -0.71 -1.82 -14.49
CA LEU A 260 0.67 -2.14 -14.88
C LEU A 260 1.38 -0.95 -15.55
N VAL A 261 0.65 -0.14 -16.32
CA VAL A 261 1.19 1.10 -16.92
C VAL A 261 1.55 2.13 -15.84
N VAL A 262 0.67 2.34 -14.85
CA VAL A 262 0.92 3.26 -13.72
C VAL A 262 2.10 2.76 -12.87
N VAL A 263 2.15 1.47 -12.58
CA VAL A 263 3.28 0.85 -11.85
C VAL A 263 4.59 1.03 -12.61
N ALA A 264 4.61 0.79 -13.93
CA ALA A 264 5.81 0.98 -14.74
C ALA A 264 6.30 2.44 -14.73
N ALA A 265 5.40 3.42 -14.77
CA ALA A 265 5.76 4.84 -14.68
C ALA A 265 6.40 5.16 -13.31
N ALA A 266 5.81 4.68 -12.21
CA ALA A 266 6.37 4.87 -10.87
C ALA A 266 7.76 4.23 -10.72
N ILE A 267 7.99 3.05 -11.31
CA ILE A 267 9.30 2.38 -11.29
C ILE A 267 10.33 3.17 -12.09
N ARG A 268 9.97 3.70 -13.26
CA ARG A 268 10.88 4.54 -14.05
C ARG A 268 11.33 5.77 -13.28
N ALA A 269 10.41 6.49 -12.64
CA ALA A 269 10.71 7.64 -11.78
C ALA A 269 11.67 7.27 -10.64
N TRP A 270 11.39 6.19 -9.93
CA TRP A 270 12.25 5.71 -8.84
C TRP A 270 13.64 5.31 -9.34
N SER A 271 13.73 4.62 -10.48
CA SER A 271 15.01 4.20 -11.06
C SER A 271 15.85 5.37 -11.55
N ALA A 272 15.23 6.41 -12.13
CA ALA A 272 15.91 7.61 -12.61
C ALA A 272 16.45 8.50 -11.47
N SER A 273 15.84 8.43 -10.28
CA SER A 273 16.20 9.27 -9.13
C SER A 273 17.52 8.91 -8.43
N GLY A 274 18.24 7.88 -8.90
CA GLY A 274 19.48 7.42 -8.29
C GLY A 274 19.32 6.62 -6.98
N ARG A 275 18.10 6.52 -6.44
CA ARG A 275 17.79 5.80 -5.19
C ARG A 275 18.12 4.30 -5.23
N ARG A 276 18.36 3.78 -6.45
CA ARG A 276 18.87 2.42 -6.66
C ARG A 276 20.28 2.24 -6.10
N ALA A 277 21.08 3.32 -6.00
CA ALA A 277 22.48 3.28 -5.59
C ALA A 277 22.72 3.46 -4.07
N ASP A 278 21.75 4.03 -3.32
CA ASP A 278 22.00 4.55 -1.96
C ASP A 278 21.94 3.54 -0.82
N PHE A 279 21.81 2.23 -1.12
CA PHE A 279 21.70 1.17 -0.10
C PHE A 279 22.72 0.04 -0.34
N GLY A 280 23.97 0.40 -0.55
CA GLY A 280 25.11 -0.51 -0.57
C GLY A 280 25.70 -0.71 0.82
#